data_52f9a586bd081933a95cd113c948fb9b
#
_entry.id   52f9a586bd081933a95cd113c948fb9b
#
_cell.length_a   1.000
_cell.length_b   1.000
_cell.length_c   1.000
_cell.angle_alpha   90.00
_cell.angle_beta   90.00
_cell.angle_gamma   90.00
#
_symmetry.space_group_name_H-M   'P 1'
#
loop_
_entity.id
_entity.type
_entity.pdbx_description
1 polymer ?
#
loop_
_entity_poly.entity_id
_entity_poly.type
_entity_poly.pdbx_seq_one_letter_code
_entity_poly.pdbx_strand_id
1 'polypeptide(L)'
;MRTFFITLLLVIVSLSPVFSQPKYEIRATWLTTLGGMDWPRNKAVNASGIRRQQKELCDILDRLKAANFNTVLLQTRLRGDMIYPSAIETFAESLTGSTGGYPGYDPLAFAIGECHKRGME
;
A
#
# COMPACT_ATOMS: atom_id res chain seq x y z
N MET A 1 33.35 -16.77 47.18
CA MET A 1 32.27 -15.79 47.31
C MET A 1 32.29 -14.71 46.19
N ARG A 2 33.39 -14.03 45.96
CA ARG A 2 33.45 -12.96 44.90
C ARG A 2 33.11 -13.48 43.49
N THR A 3 33.60 -14.63 43.08
CA THR A 3 33.29 -15.27 41.78
C THR A 3 31.83 -15.66 41.66
N PHE A 4 31.22 -16.17 42.72
CA PHE A 4 29.80 -16.53 42.75
C PHE A 4 28.89 -15.30 42.55
N PHE A 5 29.19 -14.16 43.18
CA PHE A 5 28.45 -12.92 43.01
C PHE A 5 28.58 -12.35 41.61
N ILE A 6 29.77 -12.45 40.99
CA ILE A 6 29.99 -11.98 39.61
C ILE A 6 29.21 -12.84 38.60
N THR A 7 29.20 -14.17 38.79
CA THR A 7 28.42 -15.06 37.90
C THR A 7 26.92 -14.84 38.06
N LEU A 8 26.43 -14.64 39.30
CA LEU A 8 25.03 -14.35 39.56
C LEU A 8 24.60 -12.99 38.92
N LEU A 9 25.43 -11.97 39.00
CA LEU A 9 25.18 -10.66 38.41
C LEU A 9 25.12 -10.75 36.86
N LEU A 10 26.03 -11.49 36.23
CA LEU A 10 26.04 -11.73 34.79
C LEU A 10 24.76 -12.48 34.32
N VAL A 11 24.27 -13.46 35.07
CA VAL A 11 23.04 -14.18 34.77
C VAL A 11 21.82 -13.26 34.86
N ILE A 12 21.77 -12.39 35.88
CA ILE A 12 20.65 -11.43 36.06
C ILE A 12 20.62 -10.41 34.89
N VAL A 13 21.78 -9.94 34.45
CA VAL A 13 21.88 -8.99 33.30
C VAL A 13 21.43 -9.67 31.99
N SER A 14 21.75 -10.97 31.80
CA SER A 14 21.32 -11.71 30.59
C SER A 14 19.83 -12.07 30.58
N LEU A 15 19.15 -12.06 31.73
CA LEU A 15 17.73 -12.32 31.87
C LEU A 15 16.86 -11.04 31.78
N SER A 16 17.49 -9.88 31.58
CA SER A 16 16.72 -8.65 31.37
C SER A 16 15.89 -8.78 30.09
N PRO A 17 14.55 -8.75 30.15
CA PRO A 17 13.75 -8.76 28.94
C PRO A 17 14.13 -7.51 28.13
N VAL A 18 14.65 -7.73 26.93
CA VAL A 18 14.79 -6.67 25.97
C VAL A 18 13.38 -6.27 25.56
N PHE A 19 12.82 -5.30 26.27
CA PHE A 19 11.59 -4.65 25.84
C PHE A 19 11.94 -3.93 24.53
N SER A 20 11.71 -4.63 23.42
CA SER A 20 11.59 -3.97 22.14
C SER A 20 10.46 -2.97 22.30
N GLN A 21 10.77 -1.68 22.28
CA GLN A 21 9.73 -0.66 22.24
C GLN A 21 8.84 -0.96 21.03
N PRO A 22 7.49 -0.84 21.15
CA PRO A 22 6.62 -0.98 20.02
C PRO A 22 7.08 0.05 18.98
N LYS A 23 7.69 -0.41 17.93
CA LYS A 23 8.11 0.43 16.82
C LYS A 23 6.86 0.88 16.09
N TYR A 24 6.41 2.09 16.36
CA TYR A 24 5.51 2.82 15.47
C TYR A 24 6.31 3.20 14.22
N GLU A 25 6.61 2.20 13.43
CA GLU A 25 7.41 2.33 12.23
C GLU A 25 6.48 2.39 11.03
N ILE A 26 6.59 3.45 10.23
CA ILE A 26 5.93 3.54 8.93
C ILE A 26 6.80 2.76 7.93
N ARG A 27 6.25 1.65 7.43
CA ARG A 27 6.82 0.87 6.33
C ARG A 27 5.97 1.11 5.10
N ALA A 28 6.32 2.17 4.38
CA ALA A 28 5.58 2.65 3.23
C ALA A 28 6.20 2.20 1.91
N THR A 29 5.36 2.03 0.90
CA THR A 29 5.77 1.87 -0.49
C THR A 29 5.05 2.88 -1.36
N TRP A 30 5.71 3.30 -2.44
CA TRP A 30 5.12 4.13 -3.47
C TRP A 30 4.53 3.24 -4.57
N LEU A 31 3.27 3.46 -4.94
CA LEU A 31 2.64 2.86 -6.11
C LEU A 31 2.39 3.94 -7.16
N THR A 32 3.06 3.84 -8.30
CA THR A 32 2.86 4.76 -9.41
C THR A 32 1.72 4.31 -10.31
N THR A 33 0.95 5.29 -10.79
CA THR A 33 -0.06 5.09 -11.83
C THR A 33 0.43 5.51 -13.22
N LEU A 34 1.67 5.98 -13.31
CA LEU A 34 2.30 6.42 -14.56
C LEU A 34 2.29 5.30 -15.60
N GLY A 35 1.52 5.50 -16.68
CA GLY A 35 1.42 4.51 -17.75
C GLY A 35 0.94 3.13 -17.32
N GLY A 36 0.54 2.95 -16.06
CA GLY A 36 0.18 1.65 -15.48
C GLY A 36 1.39 0.81 -15.10
N MET A 37 2.54 1.43 -14.80
CA MET A 37 3.78 0.70 -14.44
C MET A 37 3.61 -0.22 -13.24
N ASP A 38 3.11 0.32 -12.11
CA ASP A 38 2.79 -0.51 -10.96
C ASP A 38 1.32 -0.92 -11.01
N TRP A 39 0.42 0.05 -11.20
CA TRP A 39 -1.02 -0.14 -11.32
C TRP A 39 -1.68 1.07 -12.01
N PRO A 40 -2.73 0.89 -12.86
CA PRO A 40 -3.28 -0.37 -13.33
C PRO A 40 -2.65 -0.82 -14.66
N ARG A 41 -2.32 -2.09 -14.77
CA ARG A 41 -1.92 -2.71 -16.05
C ARG A 41 -3.13 -3.13 -16.88
N ASN A 42 -4.18 -3.59 -16.20
CA ASN A 42 -5.46 -3.91 -16.82
C ASN A 42 -6.30 -2.65 -17.05
N LYS A 43 -6.92 -2.54 -18.22
CA LYS A 43 -7.78 -1.41 -18.57
C LYS A 43 -9.24 -1.68 -18.22
N ALA A 44 -9.88 -0.72 -17.57
CA ALA A 44 -11.29 -0.79 -17.16
C ALA A 44 -12.21 -0.32 -18.29
N VAL A 45 -12.21 -1.04 -19.42
CA VAL A 45 -13.05 -0.72 -20.58
C VAL A 45 -14.43 -1.39 -20.56
N ASN A 46 -14.62 -2.36 -19.69
CA ASN A 46 -15.86 -3.10 -19.48
C ASN A 46 -15.89 -3.77 -18.10
N ALA A 47 -17.00 -4.38 -17.73
CA ALA A 47 -17.16 -5.00 -16.40
C ALA A 47 -16.07 -6.06 -16.07
N SER A 48 -15.60 -6.79 -17.06
CA SER A 48 -14.52 -7.77 -16.87
C SER A 48 -13.16 -7.05 -16.64
N GLY A 49 -12.89 -5.98 -17.39
CA GLY A 49 -11.71 -5.13 -17.22
C GLY A 49 -11.67 -4.48 -15.83
N ILE A 50 -12.80 -3.95 -15.37
CA ILE A 50 -12.95 -3.38 -14.03
C ILE A 50 -12.56 -4.43 -12.96
N ARG A 51 -13.16 -5.62 -13.02
CA ARG A 51 -12.83 -6.69 -12.06
C ARG A 51 -11.37 -7.09 -12.08
N ARG A 52 -10.74 -7.18 -13.26
CA ARG A 52 -9.30 -7.50 -13.36
C ARG A 52 -8.45 -6.38 -12.77
N GLN A 53 -8.78 -5.13 -13.05
CA GLN A 53 -8.06 -3.96 -12.51
C GLN A 53 -8.16 -3.89 -10.99
N GLN A 54 -9.35 -4.13 -10.44
CA GLN A 54 -9.58 -4.20 -8.99
C GLN A 54 -8.83 -5.36 -8.34
N LYS A 55 -8.92 -6.56 -8.96
CA LYS A 55 -8.18 -7.73 -8.47
C LYS A 55 -6.67 -7.52 -8.48
N GLU A 56 -6.14 -6.89 -9.50
CA GLU A 56 -4.72 -6.55 -9.61
C GLU A 56 -4.25 -5.70 -8.42
N LEU A 57 -5.01 -4.67 -8.03
CA LEU A 57 -4.68 -3.87 -6.85
C LEU A 57 -4.76 -4.70 -5.56
N CYS A 58 -5.80 -5.49 -5.39
CA CYS A 58 -5.91 -6.40 -4.24
C CYS A 58 -4.70 -7.33 -4.13
N ASP A 59 -4.27 -7.95 -5.24
CA ASP A 59 -3.11 -8.85 -5.27
C ASP A 59 -1.80 -8.10 -4.91
N ILE A 60 -1.66 -6.83 -5.30
CA ILE A 60 -0.54 -5.97 -4.91
C ILE A 60 -0.56 -5.72 -3.41
N LEU A 61 -1.70 -5.28 -2.88
CA LEU A 61 -1.86 -4.97 -1.45
C LEU A 61 -1.65 -6.20 -0.56
N ASP A 62 -2.14 -7.37 -0.98
CA ASP A 62 -1.93 -8.64 -0.26
C ASP A 62 -0.43 -8.98 -0.16
N ARG A 63 0.32 -8.81 -1.26
CA ARG A 63 1.78 -9.02 -1.25
C ARG A 63 2.50 -8.02 -0.37
N LEU A 64 2.11 -6.74 -0.41
CA LEU A 64 2.68 -5.70 0.44
C LEU A 64 2.42 -6.00 1.92
N LYS A 65 1.19 -6.40 2.26
CA LYS A 65 0.84 -6.78 3.63
C LYS A 65 1.65 -7.99 4.11
N ALA A 66 1.78 -9.02 3.27
CA ALA A 66 2.59 -10.19 3.57
C ALA A 66 4.07 -9.84 3.78
N ALA A 67 4.58 -8.81 3.10
CA ALA A 67 5.92 -8.27 3.27
C ALA A 67 6.04 -7.24 4.42
N ASN A 68 5.00 -7.15 5.28
CA ASN A 68 4.98 -6.26 6.45
C ASN A 68 4.91 -4.75 6.14
N PHE A 69 4.51 -4.34 4.96
CA PHE A 69 4.17 -2.94 4.71
C PHE A 69 2.86 -2.57 5.42
N ASN A 70 2.78 -1.33 5.89
CA ASN A 70 1.61 -0.82 6.61
C ASN A 70 1.06 0.49 6.02
N THR A 71 1.73 1.04 5.01
CA THR A 71 1.34 2.30 4.37
C THR A 71 1.59 2.24 2.87
N VAL A 72 0.66 2.76 2.08
CA VAL A 72 0.77 2.86 0.62
C VAL A 72 0.65 4.31 0.20
N LEU A 73 1.67 4.81 -0.48
CA LEU A 73 1.65 6.13 -1.12
C LEU A 73 1.20 5.95 -2.57
N LEU A 74 -0.10 5.99 -2.81
CA LEU A 74 -0.67 5.85 -4.13
C LEU A 74 -0.58 7.18 -4.90
N GLN A 75 0.03 7.16 -6.07
CA GLN A 75 0.08 8.32 -6.96
C GLN A 75 -1.28 8.54 -7.60
N THR A 76 -1.98 9.58 -7.17
CA THR A 76 -3.37 9.85 -7.58
C THR A 76 -3.50 10.85 -8.71
N ARG A 77 -2.47 11.68 -8.92
CA ARG A 77 -2.44 12.74 -9.93
C ARG A 77 -1.09 12.76 -10.62
N LEU A 78 -1.12 12.80 -11.93
CA LEU A 78 0.08 12.86 -12.77
C LEU A 78 -0.22 13.62 -14.09
N ARG A 79 0.64 14.57 -14.45
CA ARG A 79 0.57 15.31 -15.72
C ARG A 79 -0.78 15.97 -16.03
N GLY A 80 -1.52 16.40 -14.99
CA GLY A 80 -2.83 17.03 -15.16
C GLY A 80 -3.99 16.06 -15.37
N ASP A 81 -3.77 14.77 -15.11
CA ASP A 81 -4.80 13.74 -15.05
C ASP A 81 -4.82 13.04 -13.68
N MET A 82 -5.89 12.37 -13.35
CA MET A 82 -6.08 11.78 -12.03
C MET A 82 -6.86 10.48 -12.05
N ILE A 83 -6.82 9.75 -10.92
CA ILE A 83 -7.48 8.45 -10.78
C ILE A 83 -8.76 8.50 -9.93
N TYR A 84 -9.29 9.69 -9.67
CA TYR A 84 -10.53 9.91 -8.91
C TYR A 84 -11.43 10.93 -9.61
N PRO A 85 -12.75 10.96 -9.33
CA PRO A 85 -13.67 11.92 -9.94
C PRO A 85 -13.29 13.36 -9.60
N SER A 86 -13.19 14.21 -10.61
CA SER A 86 -12.88 15.63 -10.48
C SER A 86 -13.69 16.47 -11.48
N ALA A 87 -14.03 17.69 -11.06
CA ALA A 87 -14.64 18.67 -11.94
C ALA A 87 -13.61 19.53 -12.72
N ILE A 88 -12.32 19.37 -12.42
CA ILE A 88 -11.24 20.23 -12.95
C ILE A 88 -10.37 19.48 -13.96
N GLU A 89 -9.95 18.26 -13.60
CA GLU A 89 -9.03 17.45 -14.41
C GLU A 89 -9.68 16.13 -14.83
N THR A 90 -9.20 15.57 -15.92
CA THR A 90 -9.75 14.35 -16.50
C THR A 90 -9.18 13.09 -15.89
N PHE A 91 -9.85 11.96 -16.11
CA PHE A 91 -9.30 10.65 -15.73
C PHE A 91 -8.04 10.32 -16.54
N ALA A 92 -7.09 9.69 -15.85
CA ALA A 92 -5.83 9.24 -16.44
C ALA A 92 -6.06 8.15 -17.50
N GLU A 93 -5.32 8.25 -18.60
CA GLU A 93 -5.33 7.26 -19.68
C GLU A 93 -5.00 5.86 -19.18
N SER A 94 -4.18 5.75 -18.14
CA SER A 94 -3.80 4.47 -17.56
C SER A 94 -4.99 3.63 -17.08
N LEU A 95 -6.12 4.25 -16.72
CA LEU A 95 -7.30 3.55 -16.22
C LEU A 95 -8.06 2.80 -17.32
N THR A 96 -8.28 3.43 -18.48
CA THR A 96 -9.15 2.90 -19.53
C THR A 96 -8.45 2.70 -20.88
N GLY A 97 -7.24 3.26 -21.05
CA GLY A 97 -6.55 3.35 -22.33
C GLY A 97 -6.97 4.57 -23.17
N SER A 98 -7.78 5.46 -22.61
CA SER A 98 -8.23 6.70 -23.26
C SER A 98 -8.19 7.84 -22.24
N THR A 99 -7.59 8.97 -22.60
CA THR A 99 -7.60 10.18 -21.77
C THR A 99 -9.01 10.62 -21.47
N GLY A 100 -9.32 10.84 -20.19
CA GLY A 100 -10.65 11.25 -19.73
C GLY A 100 -11.69 10.13 -19.70
N GLY A 101 -11.34 8.90 -20.07
CA GLY A 101 -12.25 7.76 -20.01
C GLY A 101 -12.64 7.42 -18.58
N TYR A 102 -13.95 7.38 -18.29
CA TYR A 102 -14.46 6.98 -16.97
C TYR A 102 -14.33 5.46 -16.75
N PRO A 103 -13.63 5.02 -15.71
CA PRO A 103 -13.37 3.58 -15.51
C PRO A 103 -14.56 2.78 -14.97
N GLY A 104 -15.72 3.40 -14.75
CA GLY A 104 -16.91 2.74 -14.21
C GLY A 104 -16.97 2.60 -12.69
N TYR A 105 -15.99 3.13 -11.97
CA TYR A 105 -15.90 3.18 -10.50
C TYR A 105 -14.95 4.31 -10.07
N ASP A 106 -14.83 4.54 -8.77
CA ASP A 106 -13.84 5.45 -8.19
C ASP A 106 -12.60 4.65 -7.76
N PRO A 107 -11.48 4.71 -8.52
CA PRO A 107 -10.27 3.94 -8.21
C PRO A 107 -9.61 4.34 -6.89
N LEU A 108 -9.65 5.62 -6.50
CA LEU A 108 -9.08 6.08 -5.24
C LEU A 108 -9.90 5.60 -4.04
N ALA A 109 -11.21 5.77 -4.08
CA ALA A 109 -12.09 5.26 -3.02
C ALA A 109 -11.97 3.75 -2.85
N PHE A 110 -11.86 3.01 -3.96
CA PHE A 110 -11.61 1.57 -3.94
C PHE A 110 -10.27 1.24 -3.28
N ALA A 111 -9.18 1.93 -3.64
CA ALA A 111 -7.85 1.70 -3.08
C ALA A 111 -7.81 1.95 -1.57
N ILE A 112 -8.39 3.06 -1.11
CA ILE A 112 -8.51 3.39 0.32
C ILE A 112 -9.25 2.28 1.06
N GLY A 113 -10.41 1.86 0.55
CA GLY A 113 -11.20 0.79 1.17
C GLY A 113 -10.44 -0.54 1.26
N GLU A 114 -9.71 -0.91 0.23
CA GLU A 114 -8.93 -2.14 0.20
C GLU A 114 -7.68 -2.09 1.09
N CYS A 115 -7.03 -0.93 1.23
CA CYS A 115 -5.96 -0.71 2.21
C CYS A 115 -6.47 -0.87 3.64
N HIS A 116 -7.55 -0.17 3.98
CA HIS A 116 -8.15 -0.23 5.33
C HIS A 116 -8.60 -1.63 5.73
N LYS A 117 -9.20 -2.40 4.81
CA LYS A 117 -9.56 -3.82 5.06
C LYS A 117 -8.36 -4.68 5.48
N ARG A 118 -7.16 -4.31 5.06
CA ARG A 118 -5.89 -4.99 5.39
C ARG A 118 -5.15 -4.38 6.58
N GLY A 119 -5.74 -3.35 7.24
CA GLY A 119 -5.07 -2.58 8.29
C GLY A 119 -3.83 -1.86 7.75
N MET A 120 -3.92 -1.30 6.55
CA MET A 120 -2.91 -0.45 5.91
C MET A 120 -3.48 0.95 5.70
N GLU A 121 -2.60 1.95 5.70
CA GLU A 121 -2.91 3.35 5.41
C GLU A 121 -2.37 3.77 4.04
#